data_3bda9e5761eca651e5710304758cc57a
#
_entry.id   3bda9e5761eca651e5710304758cc57a
#
_cell.length_a   1.000
_cell.length_b   1.000
_cell.length_c   1.000
_cell.angle_alpha   90.00
_cell.angle_beta   90.00
_cell.angle_gamma   90.00
#
_symmetry.space_group_name_H-M   'P 1'
#
loop_
_entity.id
_entity.type
_entity.pdbx_description
1 polymer ?
#
loop_
_entity_poly.entity_id
_entity_poly.type
_entity_poly.pdbx_seq_one_letter_code
_entity_poly.pdbx_strand_id
1 'polypeptide(L)'
;MQFGLTEDQGAFQNAARDFAQGEMAPHAAHWDEEEIFPAEALRKAAELGFAGIYVGDDVGGSALGRLDAALIFEELAAACPSTAAYISIHNMATWMIDSFGDAEQRARWLPDLTSMRKFASYCLTEPGAGSDAASLRTKAERDGDH
;
A
#
# COMPACT_ATOMS: atom_id res chain seq x y z
N MET A 1 -25.05 -18.48 -7.99
CA MET A 1 -23.97 -17.48 -8.03
C MET A 1 -24.28 -16.50 -6.91
N GLN A 2 -23.37 -16.33 -5.97
CA GLN A 2 -23.57 -15.46 -4.82
C GLN A 2 -22.84 -14.13 -5.13
N PHE A 3 -23.59 -13.02 -5.18
CA PHE A 3 -23.05 -11.70 -5.47
C PHE A 3 -22.84 -10.84 -4.21
N GLY A 4 -23.22 -11.37 -3.02
CA GLY A 4 -23.00 -10.68 -1.74
C GLY A 4 -21.57 -10.86 -1.25
N LEU A 5 -21.09 -9.90 -0.46
CA LEU A 5 -19.81 -10.01 0.23
C LEU A 5 -19.84 -11.17 1.24
N THR A 6 -18.68 -11.77 1.47
CA THR A 6 -18.50 -12.67 2.60
C THR A 6 -18.52 -11.89 3.91
N GLU A 7 -18.66 -12.59 5.04
CA GLU A 7 -18.60 -11.96 6.37
C GLU A 7 -17.27 -11.24 6.59
N ASP A 8 -16.16 -11.88 6.23
CA ASP A 8 -14.82 -11.30 6.33
C ASP A 8 -14.66 -10.05 5.44
N GLN A 9 -15.15 -10.09 4.19
CA GLN A 9 -15.12 -8.94 3.29
C GLN A 9 -15.92 -7.77 3.84
N GLY A 10 -17.07 -8.03 4.45
CA GLY A 10 -17.85 -7.01 5.14
C GLY A 10 -17.11 -6.44 6.35
N ALA A 11 -16.39 -7.26 7.10
CA ALA A 11 -15.58 -6.83 8.23
C ALA A 11 -14.40 -5.94 7.78
N PHE A 12 -13.67 -6.32 6.73
CA PHE A 12 -12.59 -5.50 6.16
C PHE A 12 -13.10 -4.14 5.66
N GLN A 13 -14.21 -4.14 4.93
CA GLN A 13 -14.82 -2.91 4.45
C GLN A 13 -15.23 -1.98 5.60
N ASN A 14 -15.86 -2.52 6.64
CA ASN A 14 -16.27 -1.73 7.81
C ASN A 14 -15.06 -1.18 8.56
N ALA A 15 -14.02 -1.98 8.80
CA ALA A 15 -12.79 -1.53 9.45
C ALA A 15 -12.11 -0.40 8.66
N ALA A 16 -12.05 -0.52 7.32
CA ALA A 16 -11.51 0.51 6.46
C ALA A 16 -12.36 1.80 6.49
N ARG A 17 -13.68 1.68 6.49
CA ARG A 17 -14.61 2.82 6.61
C ARG A 17 -14.44 3.55 7.93
N ASP A 18 -14.43 2.82 9.05
CA ASP A 18 -14.30 3.40 10.38
C ASP A 18 -12.97 4.14 10.53
N PHE A 19 -11.88 3.54 10.06
CA PHE A 19 -10.57 4.17 10.02
C PHE A 19 -10.56 5.42 9.12
N ALA A 20 -11.09 5.32 7.92
CA ALA A 20 -11.13 6.41 6.95
C ALA A 20 -11.92 7.61 7.47
N GLN A 21 -13.07 7.38 8.05
CA GLN A 21 -13.93 8.44 8.62
C GLN A 21 -13.38 9.02 9.91
N GLY A 22 -12.69 8.23 10.75
CA GLY A 22 -12.12 8.69 12.01
C GLY A 22 -10.77 9.37 11.88
N GLU A 23 -9.88 8.82 11.06
CA GLU A 23 -8.46 9.21 11.02
C GLU A 23 -8.05 9.96 9.74
N MET A 24 -8.83 9.89 8.65
CA MET A 24 -8.48 10.54 7.39
C MET A 24 -9.41 11.70 7.04
N ALA A 25 -10.72 11.47 6.98
CA ALA A 25 -11.69 12.47 6.53
C ALA A 25 -11.62 13.80 7.28
N PRO A 26 -11.47 13.85 8.64
CA PRO A 26 -11.40 15.11 9.37
C PRO A 26 -10.16 15.96 9.03
N HIS A 27 -9.12 15.34 8.48
CA HIS A 27 -7.82 15.98 8.23
C HIS A 27 -7.50 16.16 6.75
N ALA A 28 -8.24 15.51 5.84
CA ALA A 28 -7.92 15.43 4.41
C ALA A 28 -7.74 16.80 3.76
N ALA A 29 -8.64 17.75 4.01
CA ALA A 29 -8.56 19.10 3.47
C ALA A 29 -7.32 19.87 3.97
N HIS A 30 -7.02 19.74 5.27
CA HIS A 30 -5.85 20.37 5.88
C HIS A 30 -4.53 19.79 5.34
N TRP A 31 -4.46 18.47 5.17
CA TRP A 31 -3.29 17.82 4.58
C TRP A 31 -3.04 18.25 3.14
N ASP A 32 -4.10 18.46 2.37
CA ASP A 32 -4.00 18.94 0.99
C ASP A 32 -3.55 20.41 0.92
N GLU A 33 -4.18 21.28 1.73
CA GLU A 33 -3.90 22.72 1.77
C GLU A 33 -2.47 23.02 2.23
N GLU A 34 -1.98 22.31 3.23
CA GLU A 34 -0.66 22.51 3.83
C GLU A 34 0.44 21.58 3.29
N GLU A 35 0.14 20.79 2.25
CA GLU A 35 1.06 19.83 1.62
C GLU A 35 1.65 18.82 2.62
N ILE A 36 0.84 18.35 3.60
CA ILE A 36 1.29 17.47 4.68
C ILE A 36 1.29 16.01 4.22
N PHE A 37 2.42 15.31 4.41
CA PHE A 37 2.49 13.86 4.33
C PHE A 37 2.04 13.25 5.67
N PRO A 38 0.88 12.53 5.75
CA PRO A 38 0.26 12.13 7.01
C PRO A 38 0.88 10.84 7.59
N ALA A 39 2.18 10.87 7.92
CA ALA A 39 2.93 9.70 8.35
C ALA A 39 2.31 8.96 9.55
N GLU A 40 1.70 9.69 10.48
CA GLU A 40 1.06 9.10 11.66
C GLU A 40 -0.22 8.33 11.31
N ALA A 41 -1.08 8.90 10.47
CA ALA A 41 -2.27 8.21 9.98
C ALA A 41 -1.90 6.96 9.15
N LEU A 42 -0.83 7.04 8.36
CA LEU A 42 -0.31 5.89 7.62
C LEU A 42 0.16 4.76 8.55
N ARG A 43 0.84 5.07 9.66
CA ARG A 43 1.23 4.05 10.64
C ARG A 43 0.03 3.41 11.33
N LYS A 44 -1.01 4.19 11.65
CA LYS A 44 -2.26 3.64 12.17
C LYS A 44 -2.96 2.74 11.15
N ALA A 45 -2.93 3.08 9.86
CA ALA A 45 -3.41 2.20 8.80
C ALA A 45 -2.64 0.87 8.74
N ALA A 46 -1.33 0.91 9.00
CA ALA A 46 -0.50 -0.29 9.07
C ALA A 46 -0.88 -1.21 10.26
N GLU A 47 -1.30 -0.65 11.40
CA GLU A 47 -1.78 -1.44 12.55
C GLU A 47 -3.04 -2.26 12.21
N LEU A 48 -3.82 -1.82 11.22
CA LEU A 48 -4.96 -2.54 10.66
C LEU A 48 -4.59 -3.48 9.50
N GLY A 49 -3.30 -3.62 9.19
CA GLY A 49 -2.81 -4.44 8.08
C GLY A 49 -2.88 -3.79 6.71
N PHE A 50 -3.25 -2.50 6.61
CA PHE A 50 -3.43 -1.83 5.31
C PHE A 50 -2.12 -1.46 4.61
N ALA A 51 -0.98 -1.63 5.26
CA ALA A 51 0.34 -1.42 4.67
C ALA A 51 0.85 -2.61 3.85
N GLY A 52 0.30 -3.80 4.07
CA GLY A 52 0.71 -5.04 3.40
C GLY A 52 -0.49 -5.93 3.06
N ILE A 53 -1.50 -5.38 2.40
CA ILE A 53 -2.79 -6.07 2.15
C ILE A 53 -2.57 -7.42 1.44
N TYR A 54 -1.74 -7.45 0.40
CA TYR A 54 -1.47 -8.68 -0.38
C TYR A 54 -0.09 -9.30 -0.11
N VAL A 55 0.59 -8.85 0.92
CA VAL A 55 1.90 -9.38 1.35
C VAL A 55 1.68 -10.57 2.27
N GLY A 56 2.56 -11.56 2.22
CA GLY A 56 2.47 -12.76 3.05
C GLY A 56 2.44 -12.44 4.55
N ASP A 57 1.70 -13.23 5.30
CA ASP A 57 1.55 -13.11 6.76
C ASP A 57 2.83 -13.48 7.51
N ASP A 58 3.68 -14.32 6.90
CA ASP A 58 5.01 -14.72 7.41
C ASP A 58 5.97 -13.54 7.62
N VAL A 59 5.71 -12.40 6.97
CA VAL A 59 6.50 -11.16 7.06
C VAL A 59 5.68 -9.96 7.54
N GLY A 60 4.53 -10.21 8.14
CA GLY A 60 3.67 -9.19 8.76
C GLY A 60 2.64 -8.57 7.80
N GLY A 61 2.42 -9.15 6.63
CA GLY A 61 1.33 -8.77 5.73
C GLY A 61 -0.01 -9.38 6.13
N SER A 62 -1.07 -9.02 5.43
CA SER A 62 -2.44 -9.48 5.67
C SER A 62 -2.84 -10.66 4.78
N ALA A 63 -2.04 -11.02 3.78
CA ALA A 63 -2.25 -12.11 2.82
C ALA A 63 -3.65 -12.11 2.16
N LEU A 64 -4.26 -10.93 1.97
CA LEU A 64 -5.60 -10.78 1.41
C LEU A 64 -5.59 -10.78 -0.13
N GLY A 65 -6.76 -11.05 -0.71
CA GLY A 65 -6.97 -11.03 -2.15
C GLY A 65 -7.18 -9.62 -2.73
N ARG A 66 -7.19 -9.56 -4.07
CA ARG A 66 -7.37 -8.28 -4.77
C ARG A 66 -8.77 -7.68 -4.60
N LEU A 67 -9.79 -8.53 -4.42
CA LEU A 67 -11.15 -8.07 -4.14
C LEU A 67 -11.23 -7.41 -2.76
N ASP A 68 -10.63 -8.04 -1.75
CA ASP A 68 -10.58 -7.49 -0.40
C ASP A 68 -9.86 -6.13 -0.38
N ALA A 69 -8.74 -6.05 -1.11
CA ALA A 69 -8.04 -4.78 -1.31
C ALA A 69 -8.91 -3.70 -1.98
N ALA A 70 -9.69 -4.07 -3.00
CA ALA A 70 -10.58 -3.12 -3.67
C ALA A 70 -11.63 -2.54 -2.72
N LEU A 71 -12.23 -3.38 -1.86
CA LEU A 71 -13.19 -2.96 -0.84
C LEU A 71 -12.56 -2.02 0.19
N ILE A 72 -11.32 -2.32 0.63
CA ILE A 72 -10.58 -1.46 1.55
C ILE A 72 -10.26 -0.11 0.89
N PHE A 73 -9.71 -0.11 -0.32
CA PHE A 73 -9.33 1.13 -1.01
C PHE A 73 -10.52 2.01 -1.39
N GLU A 74 -11.68 1.43 -1.67
CA GLU A 74 -12.91 2.19 -1.93
C GLU A 74 -13.25 3.08 -0.72
N GLU A 75 -13.23 2.53 0.49
CA GLU A 75 -13.51 3.27 1.71
C GLU A 75 -12.44 4.31 2.07
N LEU A 76 -11.15 3.93 1.92
CA LEU A 76 -10.05 4.87 2.16
C LEU A 76 -10.09 6.06 1.18
N ALA A 77 -10.35 5.79 -0.11
CA ALA A 77 -10.39 6.82 -1.14
C ALA A 77 -11.61 7.74 -1.00
N ALA A 78 -12.73 7.25 -0.47
CA ALA A 78 -13.90 8.09 -0.18
C ALA A 78 -13.60 9.18 0.87
N ALA A 79 -12.63 8.95 1.76
CA ALA A 79 -12.22 9.91 2.79
C ALA A 79 -11.07 10.82 2.34
N CYS A 80 -10.02 10.25 1.74
CA CYS A 80 -8.86 10.99 1.26
C CYS A 80 -8.19 10.26 0.08
N PRO A 81 -8.48 10.65 -1.18
CA PRO A 81 -7.92 10.00 -2.36
C PRO A 81 -6.38 10.00 -2.39
N SER A 82 -5.75 11.09 -1.99
CA SER A 82 -4.28 11.23 -2.00
C SER A 82 -3.61 10.24 -1.05
N THR A 83 -4.13 10.12 0.18
CA THR A 83 -3.60 9.16 1.17
C THR A 83 -3.87 7.72 0.75
N ALA A 84 -5.07 7.43 0.22
CA ALA A 84 -5.41 6.10 -0.31
C ALA A 84 -4.51 5.72 -1.49
N ALA A 85 -4.22 6.64 -2.41
CA ALA A 85 -3.30 6.44 -3.51
C ALA A 85 -1.88 6.10 -3.00
N TYR A 86 -1.40 6.82 -1.98
CA TYR A 86 -0.11 6.50 -1.38
C TYR A 86 -0.08 5.10 -0.76
N ILE A 87 -1.10 4.72 0.02
CA ILE A 87 -1.21 3.37 0.60
C ILE A 87 -1.19 2.31 -0.51
N SER A 88 -1.87 2.56 -1.63
CA SER A 88 -1.88 1.67 -2.80
C SER A 88 -0.47 1.49 -3.40
N ILE A 89 0.26 2.58 -3.62
CA ILE A 89 1.63 2.56 -4.16
C ILE A 89 2.58 1.87 -3.18
N HIS A 90 2.46 2.12 -1.89
CA HIS A 90 3.23 1.45 -0.85
C HIS A 90 2.99 -0.08 -0.88
N ASN A 91 1.73 -0.52 -0.96
CA ASN A 91 1.38 -1.93 -1.10
C ASN A 91 1.96 -2.55 -2.38
N MET A 92 1.96 -1.81 -3.50
CA MET A 92 2.54 -2.29 -4.75
C MET A 92 4.05 -2.54 -4.60
N ALA A 93 4.79 -1.56 -4.06
CA ALA A 93 6.23 -1.68 -3.85
C ALA A 93 6.58 -2.81 -2.86
N THR A 94 5.83 -2.93 -1.78
CA THR A 94 6.00 -3.98 -0.77
C THR A 94 5.71 -5.37 -1.34
N TRP A 95 4.61 -5.51 -2.09
CA TRP A 95 4.27 -6.75 -2.79
C TRP A 95 5.31 -7.16 -3.83
N MET A 96 5.96 -6.23 -4.52
CA MET A 96 7.03 -6.56 -5.46
C MET A 96 8.23 -7.21 -4.76
N ILE A 97 8.61 -6.71 -3.58
CA ILE A 97 9.67 -7.34 -2.77
C ILE A 97 9.22 -8.72 -2.29
N ASP A 98 7.96 -8.87 -1.87
CA ASP A 98 7.41 -10.15 -1.44
C ASP A 98 7.39 -11.19 -2.57
N SER A 99 7.00 -10.78 -3.78
CA SER A 99 6.80 -11.68 -4.92
C SER A 99 8.08 -12.03 -5.67
N PHE A 100 9.08 -11.14 -5.69
CA PHE A 100 10.27 -11.26 -6.53
C PHE A 100 11.57 -11.24 -5.73
N GLY A 101 11.54 -10.84 -4.47
CA GLY A 101 12.69 -10.86 -3.59
C GLY A 101 13.02 -12.28 -3.12
N ASP A 102 14.30 -12.52 -2.84
CA ASP A 102 14.74 -13.74 -2.16
C ASP A 102 14.40 -13.70 -0.66
N ALA A 103 14.68 -14.79 0.05
CA ALA A 103 14.35 -14.91 1.47
C ALA A 103 15.08 -13.87 2.35
N GLU A 104 16.32 -13.49 2.00
CA GLU A 104 17.08 -12.48 2.71
C GLU A 104 16.48 -11.08 2.51
N GLN A 105 16.14 -10.74 1.27
CA GLN A 105 15.51 -9.48 0.90
C GLN A 105 14.13 -9.33 1.57
N ARG A 106 13.30 -10.39 1.54
CA ARG A 106 12.00 -10.42 2.21
C ARG A 106 12.16 -10.18 3.72
N ALA A 107 13.02 -10.95 4.39
CA ALA A 107 13.24 -10.83 5.83
C ALA A 107 13.82 -9.46 6.24
N ARG A 108 14.65 -8.85 5.38
CA ARG A 108 15.30 -7.56 5.63
C ARG A 108 14.36 -6.38 5.51
N TRP A 109 13.46 -6.40 4.53
CA TRP A 109 12.68 -5.20 4.16
C TRP A 109 11.22 -5.25 4.57
N LEU A 110 10.57 -6.40 4.45
CA LEU A 110 9.12 -6.47 4.58
C LEU A 110 8.60 -6.15 5.98
N PRO A 111 9.22 -6.57 7.11
CA PRO A 111 8.71 -6.23 8.44
C PRO A 111 8.68 -4.72 8.72
N ASP A 112 9.61 -3.96 8.17
CA ASP A 112 9.64 -2.50 8.31
C ASP A 112 8.62 -1.83 7.39
N LEU A 113 8.36 -2.40 6.22
CA LEU A 113 7.39 -1.89 5.26
C LEU A 113 5.95 -2.21 5.67
N THR A 114 5.66 -3.44 6.05
CA THR A 114 4.30 -3.84 6.48
C THR A 114 3.83 -3.11 7.74
N SER A 115 4.76 -2.65 8.57
CA SER A 115 4.48 -1.81 9.74
C SER A 115 4.60 -0.31 9.49
N MET A 116 4.91 0.12 8.27
CA MET A 116 5.20 1.53 7.92
C MET A 116 6.21 2.22 8.84
N ARG A 117 7.13 1.45 9.45
CA ARG A 117 8.35 2.03 10.02
C ARG A 117 9.23 2.63 8.93
N LYS A 118 9.20 2.01 7.74
CA LYS A 118 9.75 2.57 6.50
C LYS A 118 8.63 2.73 5.48
N PHE A 119 8.74 3.76 4.68
CA PHE A 119 7.82 4.06 3.59
C PHE A 119 8.45 3.67 2.25
N ALA A 120 7.67 3.07 1.37
CA ALA A 120 8.08 2.71 0.03
C ALA A 120 7.27 3.46 -1.02
N SER A 121 7.90 3.73 -2.15
CA SER A 121 7.27 4.27 -3.34
C SER A 121 7.72 3.49 -4.57
N TYR A 122 6.90 3.53 -5.61
CA TYR A 122 7.16 2.89 -6.88
C TYR A 122 7.31 3.95 -7.97
N CYS A 123 8.51 4.06 -8.52
CA CYS A 123 8.85 5.02 -9.57
C CYS A 123 8.95 4.28 -10.92
N LEU A 124 7.84 4.17 -11.64
CA LEU A 124 7.76 3.43 -12.89
C LEU A 124 8.09 4.30 -14.11
N THR A 125 7.49 5.49 -14.18
CA THR A 125 7.52 6.34 -15.37
C THR A 125 8.92 6.90 -15.64
N GLU A 126 9.36 6.76 -16.88
CA GLU A 126 10.57 7.38 -17.42
C GLU A 126 10.22 8.44 -18.48
N PRO A 127 11.14 9.34 -18.85
CA PRO A 127 10.88 10.35 -19.90
C PRO A 127 10.40 9.76 -21.24
N GLY A 128 10.80 8.54 -21.55
CA GLY A 128 10.44 7.82 -22.79
C GLY A 128 9.44 6.69 -22.62
N ALA A 129 8.95 6.42 -21.41
CA ALA A 129 8.08 5.28 -21.12
C ALA A 129 7.07 5.63 -20.01
N GLY A 130 5.83 5.87 -20.41
CA GLY A 130 4.70 6.06 -19.48
C GLY A 130 3.74 4.89 -19.57
N SER A 131 2.65 5.02 -20.37
CA SER A 131 1.68 3.95 -20.58
C SER A 131 2.28 2.69 -21.20
N ASP A 132 3.30 2.84 -22.02
CA ASP A 132 4.11 1.73 -22.54
C ASP A 132 5.23 1.37 -21.55
N ALA A 133 4.86 0.71 -20.44
CA ALA A 133 5.80 0.26 -19.42
C ALA A 133 6.77 -0.83 -19.92
N ALA A 134 6.48 -1.47 -21.05
CA ALA A 134 7.39 -2.44 -21.67
C ALA A 134 8.62 -1.76 -22.30
N SER A 135 8.56 -0.45 -22.55
CA SER A 135 9.67 0.34 -23.13
C SER A 135 10.61 0.95 -22.09
N LEU A 136 10.55 0.53 -20.83
CA LEU A 136 11.46 0.96 -19.77
C LEU A 136 12.93 0.63 -20.11
N ARG A 137 13.83 1.57 -19.80
CA ARG A 137 15.27 1.46 -20.08
C ARG A 137 16.14 1.50 -18.84
N THR A 138 15.58 1.82 -17.68
CA THR A 138 16.31 1.83 -16.40
C THR A 138 16.93 0.46 -16.17
N LYS A 139 18.22 0.46 -15.83
CA LYS A 139 19.00 -0.74 -15.54
C LYS A 139 19.65 -0.60 -14.17
N ALA A 140 19.79 -1.73 -13.49
CA ALA A 140 20.67 -1.84 -12.34
C ALA A 140 21.97 -2.54 -12.78
N GLU A 141 23.10 -1.88 -12.59
CA GLU A 141 24.42 -2.43 -12.89
C GLU A 141 25.22 -2.49 -11.59
N ARG A 142 25.90 -3.62 -11.36
CA ARG A 142 26.70 -3.79 -10.15
C ARG A 142 27.98 -2.95 -10.24
N ASP A 143 28.23 -2.12 -9.25
CA ASP A 143 29.46 -1.34 -9.09
C ASP A 143 30.14 -1.70 -7.74
N GLY A 144 31.07 -2.65 -7.74
CA GLY A 144 31.72 -3.17 -6.55
C GLY A 144 30.72 -3.83 -5.60
N ASP A 145 30.59 -3.27 -4.39
CA ASP A 145 29.64 -3.72 -3.36
C ASP A 145 28.30 -2.96 -3.37
N HIS A 146 28.10 -2.14 -4.39
CA HIS A 146 26.90 -1.30 -4.58
C HIS A 146 26.08 -1.71 -5.79
#